data_645d8d1c2faf2fbdf399a389a0df9287
#
_entry.id   645d8d1c2faf2fbdf399a389a0df9287
#
_cell.length_a   1.000
_cell.length_b   1.000
_cell.length_c   1.000
_cell.angle_alpha   90.00
_cell.angle_beta   90.00
_cell.angle_gamma   90.00
#
_symmetry.space_group_name_H-M   'P 1'
#
loop_
_entity.id
_entity.type
_entity.pdbx_description
1 polymer ?
#
loop_
_entity_poly.entity_id
_entity_poly.type
_entity_poly.pdbx_seq_one_letter_code
_entity_poly.pdbx_strand_id
1 'polypeptide(L)'
;MQKVIVICGPTASGKTALSIELAKKIGGEVVSADSMQIYDEMSIGTAKPDAEEMQGIKHYLVGNIEPTRRYSVSDYKSDAIKALEEIIEKNKTPIVVGGTGLYVNSLIYGIDYPEVETDLEYRKELEKVAEQKGLGYLYEEAKKIDPEAVKNISVNDKKRIIRILEIYKETGKTKTQLEIESRKNGVPYDYRVFAINMPREILYDRINRRVDIMLEKGLIEEVKQLYKKYGDELRTSVQGIGYKEVIDYLNGMYSKEEMIEKIKMETRRYAKRQLTWFRKIPNIIWIDGLGNVQDNVNLILKEAELNEN
;
A
#
# COMPACT_ATOMS: atom_id res chain seq x y z
N MET A 1 -4.68 -23.53 12.15
CA MET A 1 -3.81 -22.54 11.50
C MET A 1 -3.65 -21.37 12.46
N GLN A 2 -2.45 -20.77 12.50
CA GLN A 2 -2.19 -19.58 13.30
C GLN A 2 -3.02 -18.40 12.75
N LYS A 3 -3.69 -17.67 13.65
CA LYS A 3 -4.50 -16.51 13.28
C LYS A 3 -3.62 -15.28 13.05
N VAL A 4 -3.91 -14.53 11.99
CA VAL A 4 -3.30 -13.24 11.68
C VAL A 4 -4.41 -12.21 11.49
N ILE A 5 -4.39 -11.16 12.30
CA ILE A 5 -5.38 -10.08 12.18
C ILE A 5 -4.92 -9.10 11.11
N VAL A 6 -5.81 -8.75 10.20
CA VAL A 6 -5.53 -7.74 9.16
C VAL A 6 -6.48 -6.55 9.35
N ILE A 7 -5.91 -5.37 9.66
CA ILE A 7 -6.66 -4.12 9.78
C ILE A 7 -6.33 -3.25 8.58
N CYS A 8 -7.23 -3.15 7.63
CA CYS A 8 -7.08 -2.33 6.45
C CYS A 8 -8.08 -1.16 6.42
N GLY A 9 -7.90 -0.25 5.48
CA GLY A 9 -8.78 0.91 5.34
C GLY A 9 -8.08 2.09 4.69
N PRO A 10 -8.81 3.16 4.36
CA PRO A 10 -8.23 4.33 3.70
C PRO A 10 -7.26 5.08 4.60
N THR A 11 -6.42 5.92 3.99
CA THR A 11 -5.61 6.87 4.77
C THR A 11 -6.50 7.76 5.64
N ALA A 12 -6.00 8.23 6.78
CA ALA A 12 -6.72 9.03 7.77
C ALA A 12 -7.95 8.34 8.43
N SER A 13 -8.09 7.01 8.33
CA SER A 13 -9.22 6.30 8.95
C SER A 13 -9.03 5.89 10.41
N GLY A 14 -7.84 6.05 11.01
CA GLY A 14 -7.59 5.67 12.40
C GLY A 14 -7.04 4.26 12.61
N LYS A 15 -6.55 3.60 11.56
CA LYS A 15 -5.99 2.24 11.64
C LYS A 15 -4.91 2.09 12.70
N THR A 16 -3.98 3.05 12.78
CA THR A 16 -2.85 3.01 13.72
C THR A 16 -3.33 2.96 15.16
N ALA A 17 -4.21 3.87 15.56
CA ALA A 17 -4.76 3.89 16.91
C ALA A 17 -5.50 2.58 17.26
N LEU A 18 -6.33 2.08 16.34
CA LEU A 18 -7.05 0.81 16.54
C LEU A 18 -6.09 -0.37 16.69
N SER A 19 -5.04 -0.44 15.86
CA SER A 19 -4.09 -1.56 15.90
C SER A 19 -3.24 -1.56 17.18
N ILE A 20 -2.90 -0.39 17.70
CA ILE A 20 -2.15 -0.25 18.96
C ILE A 20 -2.99 -0.69 20.14
N GLU A 21 -4.23 -0.23 20.24
CA GLU A 21 -5.13 -0.66 21.32
C GLU A 21 -5.43 -2.18 21.25
N LEU A 22 -5.60 -2.72 20.06
CA LEU A 22 -5.71 -4.17 19.89
C LEU A 22 -4.43 -4.89 20.31
N ALA A 23 -3.25 -4.42 19.86
CA ALA A 23 -1.96 -5.04 20.18
C ALA A 23 -1.70 -5.07 21.69
N LYS A 24 -2.02 -4.01 22.42
CA LYS A 24 -1.94 -3.99 23.89
C LYS A 24 -2.82 -5.06 24.52
N LYS A 25 -4.03 -5.22 24.00
CA LYS A 25 -5.04 -6.11 24.58
C LYS A 25 -4.73 -7.60 24.39
N ILE A 26 -4.09 -7.95 23.28
CA ILE A 26 -3.79 -9.35 22.93
C ILE A 26 -2.30 -9.70 22.97
N GLY A 27 -1.45 -8.81 23.47
CA GLY A 27 0.01 -9.03 23.45
C GLY A 27 0.57 -9.14 22.02
N GLY A 28 0.01 -8.37 21.08
CA GLY A 28 0.36 -8.45 19.65
C GLY A 28 1.51 -7.54 19.25
N GLU A 29 2.04 -7.76 18.03
CA GLU A 29 2.99 -6.88 17.33
C GLU A 29 2.47 -6.57 15.92
N VAL A 30 2.88 -5.41 15.37
CA VAL A 30 2.32 -4.87 14.12
C VAL A 30 3.28 -5.09 12.95
N VAL A 31 2.74 -5.54 11.81
CA VAL A 31 3.43 -5.57 10.50
C VAL A 31 2.75 -4.55 9.59
N SER A 32 3.49 -3.51 9.16
CA SER A 32 2.95 -2.49 8.27
C SER A 32 2.69 -3.03 6.87
N ALA A 33 1.51 -2.73 6.31
CA ALA A 33 1.15 -2.96 4.91
C ALA A 33 0.95 -1.63 4.18
N ASP A 34 1.93 -0.74 4.30
CA ASP A 34 1.97 0.55 3.62
C ASP A 34 3.24 0.65 2.77
N SER A 35 3.06 0.91 1.46
CA SER A 35 4.15 0.93 0.49
C SER A 35 5.05 2.17 0.56
N MET A 36 4.68 3.15 1.38
CA MET A 36 5.44 4.39 1.53
C MET A 36 6.08 4.53 2.91
N GLN A 37 5.41 4.06 3.97
CA GLN A 37 5.95 4.10 5.33
C GLN A 37 7.17 3.20 5.53
N ILE A 38 7.43 2.27 4.62
CA ILE A 38 8.58 1.39 4.68
C ILE A 38 9.90 2.11 4.44
N TYR A 39 9.88 3.23 3.70
CA TYR A 39 11.08 4.00 3.40
C TYR A 39 11.55 4.80 4.62
N ASP A 40 12.84 4.73 4.91
CA ASP A 40 13.47 5.59 5.90
C ASP A 40 13.45 7.07 5.45
N GLU A 41 13.69 7.99 6.37
CA GLU A 41 13.72 9.45 6.12
C GLU A 41 12.41 10.04 5.52
N MET A 42 11.42 9.23 5.19
CA MET A 42 10.11 9.65 4.67
C MET A 42 9.06 9.53 5.78
N SER A 43 9.06 10.46 6.71
CA SER A 43 8.23 10.34 7.93
C SER A 43 6.97 11.21 7.86
N ILE A 44 7.11 12.47 7.49
CA ILE A 44 6.01 13.44 7.49
C ILE A 44 5.03 13.14 6.36
N GLY A 45 5.52 13.05 5.13
CA GLY A 45 4.66 12.86 3.95
C GLY A 45 3.97 11.50 3.90
N THR A 46 4.51 10.49 4.58
CA THR A 46 3.88 9.16 4.69
C THR A 46 2.97 9.03 5.92
N ALA A 47 2.98 10.03 6.82
CA ALA A 47 2.40 9.92 8.15
C ALA A 47 2.84 8.64 8.86
N LYS A 48 4.14 8.38 8.83
CA LYS A 48 4.77 7.28 9.56
C LYS A 48 4.55 7.45 11.06
N PRO A 49 4.07 6.43 11.77
CA PRO A 49 3.90 6.55 13.21
C PRO A 49 5.27 6.75 13.89
N ASP A 50 5.35 7.71 14.81
CA ASP A 50 6.52 7.93 15.64
C ASP A 50 6.52 7.03 16.89
N ALA A 51 7.57 7.10 17.70
CA ALA A 51 7.71 6.26 18.89
C ALA A 51 6.60 6.51 19.93
N GLU A 52 6.12 7.75 20.04
CA GLU A 52 5.02 8.13 20.95
C GLU A 52 3.70 7.52 20.44
N GLU A 53 3.42 7.64 19.15
CA GLU A 53 2.24 7.04 18.52
C GLU A 53 2.28 5.52 18.60
N MET A 54 3.46 4.87 18.49
CA MET A 54 3.61 3.41 18.61
C MET A 54 3.42 2.88 20.03
N GLN A 55 3.53 3.71 21.05
CA GLN A 55 3.27 3.40 22.48
C GLN A 55 3.96 2.10 22.96
N GLY A 56 5.18 1.85 22.51
CA GLY A 56 5.97 0.66 22.87
C GLY A 56 5.60 -0.62 22.12
N ILE A 57 4.59 -0.61 21.25
CA ILE A 57 4.28 -1.75 20.38
C ILE A 57 5.31 -1.83 19.28
N LYS A 58 5.92 -3.02 19.09
CA LYS A 58 6.87 -3.22 18.00
C LYS A 58 6.15 -3.22 16.65
N HIS A 59 6.69 -2.40 15.73
CA HIS A 59 6.22 -2.32 14.35
C HIS A 59 7.33 -2.80 13.41
N TYR A 60 6.97 -3.70 12.51
CA TYR A 60 7.82 -4.21 11.43
C TYR A 60 7.49 -3.51 10.13
N LEU A 61 8.46 -3.43 9.24
CA LEU A 61 8.35 -2.84 7.90
C LEU A 61 7.94 -1.36 7.95
N VAL A 62 8.53 -0.63 8.88
CA VAL A 62 8.37 0.82 9.04
C VAL A 62 9.76 1.45 9.09
N GLY A 63 10.12 2.26 8.07
CA GLY A 63 11.41 2.95 8.03
C GLY A 63 12.63 2.02 7.89
N ASN A 64 12.52 0.93 7.14
CA ASN A 64 13.57 -0.09 7.04
C ASN A 64 14.35 -0.05 5.73
N ILE A 65 13.89 0.74 4.75
CA ILE A 65 14.41 0.72 3.38
C ILE A 65 14.87 2.13 2.99
N GLU A 66 16.06 2.22 2.41
CA GLU A 66 16.54 3.50 1.86
C GLU A 66 15.63 4.03 0.76
N PRO A 67 15.39 5.35 0.67
CA PRO A 67 14.51 5.96 -0.31
C PRO A 67 14.89 5.70 -1.78
N THR A 68 16.15 5.38 -2.05
CA THR A 68 16.70 5.06 -3.38
C THR A 68 16.41 3.63 -3.83
N ARG A 69 16.17 2.73 -2.88
CA ARG A 69 15.95 1.32 -3.17
C ARG A 69 14.55 1.08 -3.77
N ARG A 70 14.50 0.29 -4.83
CA ARG A 70 13.22 -0.26 -5.30
C ARG A 70 12.72 -1.31 -4.33
N TYR A 71 11.44 -1.25 -4.00
CA TYR A 71 10.80 -2.22 -3.14
C TYR A 71 9.48 -2.67 -3.78
N SER A 72 9.41 -3.93 -4.12
CA SER A 72 8.29 -4.54 -4.84
C SER A 72 7.29 -5.19 -3.88
N VAL A 73 6.15 -5.60 -4.42
CA VAL A 73 5.18 -6.41 -3.65
C VAL A 73 5.72 -7.80 -3.33
N SER A 74 6.65 -8.34 -4.13
CA SER A 74 7.35 -9.60 -3.86
C SER A 74 8.27 -9.45 -2.65
N ASP A 75 9.10 -8.40 -2.62
CA ASP A 75 9.92 -8.05 -1.45
C ASP A 75 9.05 -7.92 -0.19
N TYR A 76 7.95 -7.15 -0.29
CA TYR A 76 7.03 -6.98 0.82
C TYR A 76 6.49 -8.32 1.33
N LYS A 77 6.01 -9.19 0.44
CA LYS A 77 5.44 -10.49 0.84
C LYS A 77 6.47 -11.33 1.58
N SER A 78 7.69 -11.41 1.06
CA SER A 78 8.81 -12.15 1.68
C SER A 78 9.13 -11.61 3.06
N ASP A 79 9.31 -10.30 3.19
CA ASP A 79 9.67 -9.67 4.46
C ASP A 79 8.52 -9.68 5.47
N ALA A 80 7.27 -9.53 5.01
CA ALA A 80 6.10 -9.64 5.86
C ALA A 80 5.93 -11.06 6.43
N ILE A 81 6.15 -12.11 5.63
CA ILE A 81 6.10 -13.50 6.12
C ILE A 81 7.16 -13.72 7.19
N LYS A 82 8.41 -13.28 7.00
CA LYS A 82 9.46 -13.37 8.02
C LYS A 82 9.07 -12.63 9.30
N ALA A 83 8.46 -11.45 9.18
CA ALA A 83 7.98 -10.70 10.33
C ALA A 83 6.86 -11.42 11.07
N LEU A 84 5.91 -12.03 10.34
CA LEU A 84 4.84 -12.84 10.94
C LEU A 84 5.42 -14.05 11.70
N GLU A 85 6.39 -14.75 11.10
CA GLU A 85 7.07 -15.90 11.74
C GLU A 85 7.79 -15.47 13.02
N GLU A 86 8.56 -14.37 12.99
CA GLU A 86 9.26 -13.82 14.18
C GLU A 86 8.27 -13.47 15.30
N ILE A 87 7.11 -12.92 15.00
CA ILE A 87 6.08 -12.57 15.98
C ILE A 87 5.50 -13.85 16.61
N ILE A 88 5.20 -14.85 15.79
CA ILE A 88 4.62 -16.13 16.22
C ILE A 88 5.61 -16.89 17.10
N GLU A 89 6.90 -16.94 16.75
CA GLU A 89 7.96 -17.57 17.56
C GLU A 89 8.08 -16.96 18.95
N LYS A 90 7.73 -15.69 19.11
CA LYS A 90 7.65 -15.01 20.41
C LYS A 90 6.35 -15.28 21.17
N ASN A 91 5.50 -16.15 20.67
CA ASN A 91 4.15 -16.42 21.21
C ASN A 91 3.27 -15.17 21.25
N LYS A 92 3.44 -14.25 20.27
CA LYS A 92 2.62 -13.05 20.13
C LYS A 92 1.66 -13.16 18.95
N THR A 93 0.61 -12.35 18.96
CA THR A 93 -0.37 -12.32 17.87
C THR A 93 0.07 -11.31 16.80
N PRO A 94 0.25 -11.73 15.54
CA PRO A 94 0.60 -10.81 14.47
C PRO A 94 -0.62 -10.01 13.99
N ILE A 95 -0.40 -8.70 13.82
CA ILE A 95 -1.42 -7.75 13.33
C ILE A 95 -0.87 -7.03 12.09
N VAL A 96 -1.41 -7.35 10.91
CA VAL A 96 -1.06 -6.66 9.67
C VAL A 96 -1.91 -5.40 9.54
N VAL A 97 -1.28 -4.23 9.37
CA VAL A 97 -1.98 -2.94 9.36
C VAL A 97 -1.57 -2.10 8.15
N GLY A 98 -2.51 -1.72 7.30
CA GLY A 98 -2.14 -0.82 6.22
C GLY A 98 -3.21 -0.45 5.21
N GLY A 99 -2.81 0.38 4.26
CA GLY A 99 -3.69 0.91 3.21
C GLY A 99 -3.34 0.41 1.81
N THR A 100 -2.23 -0.32 1.63
CA THR A 100 -1.79 -0.80 0.32
C THR A 100 -2.48 -2.13 -0.01
N GLY A 101 -3.60 -2.05 -0.74
CA GLY A 101 -4.41 -3.22 -1.04
C GLY A 101 -3.66 -4.33 -1.79
N LEU A 102 -2.65 -3.99 -2.61
CA LEU A 102 -1.81 -4.97 -3.28
C LEU A 102 -1.00 -5.80 -2.26
N TYR A 103 -0.47 -5.16 -1.21
CA TYR A 103 0.27 -5.81 -0.14
C TYR A 103 -0.65 -6.73 0.69
N VAL A 104 -1.82 -6.22 1.07
CA VAL A 104 -2.82 -7.04 1.78
C VAL A 104 -3.18 -8.28 0.96
N ASN A 105 -3.48 -8.11 -0.34
CA ASN A 105 -3.85 -9.23 -1.21
C ASN A 105 -2.73 -10.25 -1.40
N SER A 106 -1.46 -9.82 -1.44
CA SER A 106 -0.33 -10.76 -1.55
C SER A 106 -0.28 -11.74 -0.40
N LEU A 107 -0.64 -11.29 0.81
CA LEU A 107 -0.67 -12.14 2.00
C LEU A 107 -1.93 -13.00 2.06
N ILE A 108 -3.12 -12.38 2.02
CA ILE A 108 -4.40 -13.09 2.28
C ILE A 108 -4.78 -14.09 1.19
N TYR A 109 -4.26 -13.92 -0.04
CA TYR A 109 -4.49 -14.85 -1.15
C TYR A 109 -3.25 -15.66 -1.54
N GLY A 110 -2.13 -15.44 -0.87
CA GLY A 110 -0.88 -16.13 -1.16
C GLY A 110 -0.31 -15.82 -2.56
N ILE A 111 -0.70 -14.69 -3.19
CA ILE A 111 -0.30 -14.39 -4.57
C ILE A 111 1.21 -14.13 -4.61
N ASP A 112 1.91 -14.91 -5.44
CA ASP A 112 3.29 -14.66 -5.79
C ASP A 112 3.35 -13.76 -7.04
N TYR A 113 3.97 -12.62 -6.86
CA TYR A 113 4.21 -11.72 -7.97
C TYR A 113 5.60 -12.07 -8.55
N PRO A 114 5.68 -12.38 -9.84
CA PRO A 114 6.97 -12.73 -10.43
C PRO A 114 7.95 -11.57 -10.25
N GLU A 115 9.12 -11.89 -9.73
CA GLU A 115 10.29 -11.00 -9.75
C GLU A 115 10.80 -10.94 -11.20
N VAL A 116 10.04 -10.28 -12.04
CA VAL A 116 10.47 -10.00 -13.40
C VAL A 116 11.42 -8.82 -13.31
N GLU A 117 12.69 -9.06 -13.52
CA GLU A 117 13.65 -7.98 -13.75
C GLU A 117 13.10 -7.11 -14.87
N THR A 118 13.04 -5.80 -14.62
CA THR A 118 12.52 -4.89 -15.63
C THR A 118 13.52 -4.84 -16.78
N ASP A 119 13.24 -5.53 -17.88
CA ASP A 119 13.96 -5.33 -19.13
C ASP A 119 13.72 -3.89 -19.61
N LEU A 120 14.67 -3.02 -19.25
CA LEU A 120 14.57 -1.59 -19.54
C LEU A 120 14.58 -1.29 -21.04
N GLU A 121 15.23 -2.15 -21.85
CA GLU A 121 15.27 -1.99 -23.31
C GLU A 121 13.89 -2.33 -23.90
N TYR A 122 13.34 -3.46 -23.53
CA TYR A 122 12.01 -3.84 -23.98
C TYR A 122 10.93 -2.86 -23.52
N ARG A 123 11.02 -2.35 -22.30
CA ARG A 123 10.12 -1.29 -21.83
C ARG A 123 10.21 -0.04 -22.69
N LYS A 124 11.42 0.41 -23.03
CA LYS A 124 11.62 1.55 -23.94
C LYS A 124 11.09 1.27 -25.35
N GLU A 125 11.23 0.04 -25.85
CA GLU A 125 10.63 -0.36 -27.12
C GLU A 125 9.10 -0.25 -27.08
N LEU A 126 8.46 -0.79 -26.04
CA LEU A 126 7.01 -0.69 -25.86
C LEU A 126 6.54 0.77 -25.72
N GLU A 127 7.33 1.61 -25.04
CA GLU A 127 7.04 3.04 -24.93
C GLU A 127 7.11 3.76 -26.29
N LYS A 128 8.12 3.45 -27.11
CA LYS A 128 8.20 3.95 -28.49
C LYS A 128 7.04 3.46 -29.35
N VAL A 129 6.66 2.19 -29.22
CA VAL A 129 5.48 1.64 -29.93
C VAL A 129 4.21 2.38 -29.49
N ALA A 130 4.05 2.68 -28.20
CA ALA A 130 2.92 3.47 -27.71
C ALA A 130 2.87 4.88 -28.26
N GLU A 131 4.03 5.52 -28.45
CA GLU A 131 4.13 6.85 -29.06
C GLU A 131 3.81 6.84 -30.57
N GLN A 132 4.26 5.80 -31.28
CA GLN A 132 4.07 5.71 -32.75
C GLN A 132 2.70 5.20 -33.16
N LYS A 133 2.17 4.17 -32.47
CA LYS A 133 0.94 3.44 -32.83
C LYS A 133 -0.22 3.70 -31.85
N GLY A 134 0.04 4.41 -30.75
CA GLY A 134 -0.93 4.66 -29.71
C GLY A 134 -1.05 3.52 -28.68
N LEU A 135 -1.56 3.87 -27.49
CA LEU A 135 -1.77 2.88 -26.40
C LEU A 135 -2.81 1.80 -26.77
N GLY A 136 -3.78 2.14 -27.62
CA GLY A 136 -4.77 1.18 -28.10
C GLY A 136 -4.15 -0.02 -28.81
N TYR A 137 -3.07 0.18 -29.56
CA TYR A 137 -2.33 -0.92 -30.19
C TYR A 137 -1.75 -1.88 -29.16
N LEU A 138 -1.03 -1.35 -28.15
CA LEU A 138 -0.47 -2.19 -27.08
C LEU A 138 -1.56 -2.87 -26.24
N TYR A 139 -2.69 -2.22 -26.04
CA TYR A 139 -3.84 -2.80 -25.34
C TYR A 139 -4.38 -4.04 -26.09
N GLU A 140 -4.54 -3.95 -27.41
CA GLU A 140 -4.99 -5.10 -28.21
C GLU A 140 -3.95 -6.24 -28.22
N GLU A 141 -2.64 -5.92 -28.26
CA GLU A 141 -1.58 -6.94 -28.10
C GLU A 141 -1.65 -7.62 -26.72
N ALA A 142 -1.80 -6.85 -25.64
CA ALA A 142 -1.95 -7.39 -24.29
C ALA A 142 -3.23 -8.25 -24.16
N LYS A 143 -4.32 -7.86 -24.84
CA LYS A 143 -5.59 -8.58 -24.86
C LYS A 143 -5.51 -9.92 -25.59
N LYS A 144 -4.70 -10.00 -26.66
CA LYS A 144 -4.43 -11.29 -27.34
C LYS A 144 -3.71 -12.27 -26.44
N ILE A 145 -2.79 -11.77 -25.58
CA ILE A 145 -1.98 -12.57 -24.67
C ILE A 145 -2.77 -12.96 -23.41
N ASP A 146 -3.38 -11.98 -22.74
CA ASP A 146 -4.08 -12.17 -21.46
C ASP A 146 -5.41 -11.39 -21.45
N PRO A 147 -6.46 -11.93 -22.11
CA PRO A 147 -7.76 -11.26 -22.17
C PRO A 147 -8.39 -11.03 -20.78
N GLU A 148 -8.11 -11.91 -19.82
CA GLU A 148 -8.64 -11.77 -18.46
C GLU A 148 -7.98 -10.60 -17.71
N ALA A 149 -6.65 -10.46 -17.82
CA ALA A 149 -5.93 -9.38 -17.16
C ALA A 149 -6.37 -7.99 -17.64
N VAL A 150 -6.74 -7.84 -18.93
CA VAL A 150 -7.12 -6.54 -19.49
C VAL A 150 -8.57 -6.14 -19.26
N LYS A 151 -9.47 -7.06 -18.88
CA LYS A 151 -10.91 -6.78 -18.67
C LYS A 151 -11.17 -5.57 -17.75
N ASN A 152 -10.31 -5.36 -16.76
CA ASN A 152 -10.46 -4.32 -15.76
C ASN A 152 -9.39 -3.21 -15.89
N ILE A 153 -8.72 -3.12 -17.03
CA ILE A 153 -7.67 -2.14 -17.30
C ILE A 153 -8.17 -1.16 -18.37
N SER A 154 -8.04 0.14 -18.08
CA SER A 154 -8.32 1.16 -19.09
C SER A 154 -7.31 1.09 -20.23
N VAL A 155 -7.75 1.34 -21.47
CA VAL A 155 -6.88 1.47 -22.65
C VAL A 155 -5.79 2.56 -22.46
N ASN A 156 -6.03 3.49 -21.54
CA ASN A 156 -5.09 4.58 -21.20
C ASN A 156 -4.13 4.23 -20.04
N ASP A 157 -4.22 3.03 -19.45
CA ASP A 157 -3.33 2.60 -18.36
C ASP A 157 -2.03 1.99 -18.92
N LYS A 158 -1.17 2.86 -19.45
CA LYS A 158 0.13 2.51 -20.04
C LYS A 158 0.94 1.55 -19.14
N LYS A 159 0.99 1.86 -17.82
CA LYS A 159 1.81 1.07 -16.88
C LYS A 159 1.34 -0.37 -16.76
N ARG A 160 0.04 -0.59 -16.66
CA ARG A 160 -0.52 -1.95 -16.53
C ARG A 160 -0.48 -2.73 -17.83
N ILE A 161 -0.72 -2.07 -18.97
CA ILE A 161 -0.63 -2.70 -20.30
C ILE A 161 0.79 -3.20 -20.53
N ILE A 162 1.80 -2.34 -20.36
CA ILE A 162 3.22 -2.70 -20.51
C ILE A 162 3.58 -3.85 -19.57
N ARG A 163 3.12 -3.83 -18.31
CA ARG A 163 3.44 -4.87 -17.33
C ARG A 163 2.92 -6.26 -17.75
N ILE A 164 1.77 -6.35 -18.40
CA ILE A 164 1.25 -7.63 -18.94
C ILE A 164 2.20 -8.18 -20.00
N LEU A 165 2.65 -7.32 -20.90
CA LEU A 165 3.56 -7.70 -21.98
C LEU A 165 4.93 -8.12 -21.47
N GLU A 166 5.48 -7.39 -20.49
CA GLU A 166 6.75 -7.72 -19.81
C GLU A 166 6.70 -9.10 -19.14
N ILE A 167 5.64 -9.35 -18.35
CA ILE A 167 5.47 -10.63 -17.66
C ILE A 167 5.46 -11.78 -18.67
N TYR A 168 4.71 -11.64 -19.75
CA TYR A 168 4.61 -12.69 -20.75
C TYR A 168 5.93 -12.92 -21.49
N LYS A 169 6.63 -11.84 -21.88
CA LYS A 169 7.95 -11.92 -22.52
C LYS A 169 8.96 -12.67 -21.66
N GLU A 170 8.98 -12.36 -20.37
CA GLU A 170 9.99 -12.88 -19.46
C GLU A 170 9.71 -14.32 -19.01
N THR A 171 8.43 -14.61 -18.73
CA THR A 171 8.06 -15.89 -18.11
C THR A 171 7.45 -16.92 -19.06
N GLY A 172 7.05 -16.49 -20.25
CA GLY A 172 6.24 -17.32 -21.17
C GLY A 172 4.83 -17.62 -20.67
N LYS A 173 4.43 -17.09 -19.50
CA LYS A 173 3.11 -17.28 -18.90
C LYS A 173 2.35 -15.96 -18.81
N THR A 174 1.01 -16.04 -18.88
CA THR A 174 0.20 -14.86 -18.65
C THR A 174 0.17 -14.47 -17.18
N LYS A 175 -0.08 -13.18 -16.90
CA LYS A 175 -0.27 -12.69 -15.53
C LYS A 175 -1.38 -13.47 -14.81
N THR A 176 -2.49 -13.75 -15.52
CA THR A 176 -3.62 -14.54 -15.00
C THR A 176 -3.20 -15.97 -14.64
N GLN A 177 -2.40 -16.64 -15.48
CA GLN A 177 -1.88 -17.97 -15.18
C GLN A 177 -1.02 -17.99 -13.91
N LEU A 178 -0.10 -17.03 -13.78
CA LEU A 178 0.76 -16.92 -12.60
C LEU A 178 -0.05 -16.67 -11.31
N GLU A 179 -1.08 -15.82 -11.38
CA GLU A 179 -1.96 -15.59 -10.23
C GLU A 179 -2.76 -16.84 -9.84
N ILE A 180 -3.23 -17.62 -10.79
CA ILE A 180 -3.95 -18.88 -10.55
C ILE A 180 -3.00 -19.92 -9.95
N GLU A 181 -1.80 -20.06 -10.49
CA GLU A 181 -0.81 -21.01 -10.00
C GLU A 181 -0.40 -20.70 -8.56
N SER A 182 -0.12 -19.43 -8.23
CA SER A 182 0.28 -19.04 -6.89
C SER A 182 -0.81 -19.29 -5.84
N ARG A 183 -2.09 -19.09 -6.19
CA ARG A 183 -3.21 -19.37 -5.28
C ARG A 183 -3.38 -20.85 -4.94
N LYS A 184 -2.90 -21.77 -5.78
CA LYS A 184 -2.98 -23.22 -5.50
C LYS A 184 -2.12 -23.64 -4.32
N ASN A 185 -1.09 -22.88 -3.98
CA ASN A 185 -0.21 -23.17 -2.83
C ASN A 185 -0.91 -22.91 -1.49
N GLY A 186 -2.10 -22.28 -1.50
CA GLY A 186 -2.81 -21.91 -0.29
C GLY A 186 -2.10 -20.81 0.51
N VAL A 187 -2.61 -20.56 1.70
CA VAL A 187 -2.00 -19.62 2.65
C VAL A 187 -1.74 -20.33 3.98
N PRO A 188 -0.58 -20.11 4.63
CA PRO A 188 -0.21 -20.83 5.84
C PRO A 188 -0.93 -20.33 7.10
N TYR A 189 -1.67 -19.22 7.01
CA TYR A 189 -2.30 -18.55 8.14
C TYR A 189 -3.81 -18.40 7.96
N ASP A 190 -4.55 -18.31 9.08
CA ASP A 190 -5.96 -17.90 9.10
C ASP A 190 -6.05 -16.38 9.18
N TYR A 191 -6.17 -15.72 8.03
CA TYR A 191 -6.27 -14.26 7.96
C TYR A 191 -7.70 -13.78 8.28
N ARG A 192 -7.86 -13.05 9.37
CA ARG A 192 -9.11 -12.38 9.75
C ARG A 192 -9.06 -10.92 9.34
N VAL A 193 -9.81 -10.56 8.31
CA VAL A 193 -9.67 -9.27 7.63
C VAL A 193 -10.76 -8.30 8.05
N PHE A 194 -10.34 -7.18 8.61
CA PHE A 194 -11.18 -6.08 9.05
C PHE A 194 -10.86 -4.82 8.26
N ALA A 195 -11.88 -4.06 7.87
CA ALA A 195 -11.68 -2.80 7.16
C ALA A 195 -12.43 -1.66 7.82
N ILE A 196 -11.75 -0.54 8.02
CA ILE A 196 -12.38 0.66 8.57
C ILE A 196 -13.12 1.41 7.47
N ASN A 197 -14.39 1.70 7.72
CA ASN A 197 -15.22 2.55 6.88
C ASN A 197 -15.77 3.73 7.69
N MET A 198 -16.02 4.84 7.01
CA MET A 198 -16.69 6.01 7.59
C MET A 198 -17.36 6.82 6.49
N PRO A 199 -18.27 7.76 6.82
CA PRO A 199 -18.85 8.67 5.86
C PRO A 199 -17.79 9.44 5.08
N ARG A 200 -18.01 9.55 3.77
CA ARG A 200 -17.03 10.13 2.83
C ARG A 200 -16.64 11.56 3.20
N GLU A 201 -17.59 12.34 3.65
CA GLU A 201 -17.37 13.75 4.01
C GLU A 201 -16.41 13.87 5.20
N ILE A 202 -16.61 13.05 6.22
CA ILE A 202 -15.75 13.02 7.41
C ILE A 202 -14.34 12.51 7.04
N LEU A 203 -14.25 11.47 6.21
CA LEU A 203 -12.97 10.98 5.72
C LEU A 203 -12.20 12.07 4.96
N TYR A 204 -12.89 12.82 4.10
CA TYR A 204 -12.27 13.88 3.31
C TYR A 204 -11.83 15.07 4.15
N ASP A 205 -12.60 15.43 5.18
CA ASP A 205 -12.19 16.44 6.15
C ASP A 205 -10.93 15.99 6.93
N ARG A 206 -10.90 14.76 7.45
CA ARG A 206 -9.72 14.19 8.11
C ARG A 206 -8.50 14.16 7.20
N ILE A 207 -8.66 13.82 5.91
CA ILE A 207 -7.58 13.86 4.91
C ILE A 207 -7.05 15.28 4.74
N ASN A 208 -7.94 16.27 4.56
CA ASN A 208 -7.54 17.65 4.35
C ASN A 208 -6.76 18.19 5.57
N ARG A 209 -7.27 17.98 6.78
CA ARG A 209 -6.58 18.37 8.03
C ARG A 209 -5.23 17.67 8.18
N ARG A 210 -5.12 16.40 7.82
CA ARG A 210 -3.86 15.67 7.85
C ARG A 210 -2.83 16.31 6.92
N VAL A 211 -3.21 16.73 5.74
CA VAL A 211 -2.31 17.43 4.80
C VAL A 211 -1.86 18.76 5.39
N ASP A 212 -2.75 19.52 6.02
CA ASP A 212 -2.39 20.78 6.69
C ASP A 212 -1.38 20.53 7.82
N ILE A 213 -1.60 19.52 8.67
CA ILE A 213 -0.65 19.11 9.71
C ILE A 213 0.70 18.67 9.13
N MET A 214 0.74 17.94 8.03
CA MET A 214 1.99 17.56 7.37
C MET A 214 2.79 18.79 6.92
N LEU A 215 2.12 19.80 6.39
CA LEU A 215 2.75 21.05 5.99
C LEU A 215 3.30 21.83 7.20
N GLU A 216 2.54 21.89 8.30
CA GLU A 216 2.98 22.50 9.58
C GLU A 216 4.18 21.76 10.18
N LYS A 217 4.22 20.42 10.09
CA LYS A 217 5.34 19.58 10.52
C LYS A 217 6.57 19.68 9.61
N GLY A 218 6.50 20.36 8.48
CA GLY A 218 7.65 20.62 7.60
C GLY A 218 7.76 19.68 6.40
N LEU A 219 6.65 19.19 5.82
CA LEU A 219 6.65 18.34 4.63
C LEU A 219 7.53 18.90 3.49
N ILE A 220 7.46 20.20 3.23
CA ILE A 220 8.24 20.82 2.14
C ILE A 220 9.74 20.69 2.42
N GLU A 221 10.16 20.89 3.65
CA GLU A 221 11.57 20.78 4.02
C GLU A 221 12.05 19.32 4.01
N GLU A 222 11.24 18.37 4.47
CA GLU A 222 11.55 16.93 4.36
C GLU A 222 11.82 16.55 2.90
N VAL A 223 10.94 16.94 1.98
CA VAL A 223 11.08 16.62 0.55
C VAL A 223 12.29 17.31 -0.06
N LYS A 224 12.53 18.57 0.29
CA LYS A 224 13.69 19.35 -0.19
C LYS A 224 15.01 18.73 0.24
N GLN A 225 15.11 18.26 1.48
CA GLN A 225 16.30 17.57 1.99
C GLN A 225 16.52 16.24 1.28
N LEU A 226 15.47 15.43 1.12
CA LEU A 226 15.53 14.17 0.38
C LEU A 226 15.97 14.40 -1.08
N TYR A 227 15.36 15.37 -1.75
CA TYR A 227 15.68 15.67 -3.14
C TYR A 227 17.11 16.23 -3.30
N LYS A 228 17.58 17.04 -2.35
CA LYS A 228 18.97 17.52 -2.31
C LYS A 228 19.98 16.37 -2.09
N LYS A 229 19.60 15.39 -1.25
CA LYS A 229 20.49 14.27 -0.89
C LYS A 229 20.59 13.22 -1.98
N TYR A 230 19.49 12.88 -2.62
CA TYR A 230 19.37 11.72 -3.51
C TYR A 230 19.06 12.06 -4.97
N GLY A 231 18.50 13.23 -5.25
CA GLY A 231 18.18 13.68 -6.61
C GLY A 231 17.39 12.66 -7.42
N ASP A 232 17.88 12.34 -8.60
CA ASP A 232 17.25 11.40 -9.55
C ASP A 232 17.36 9.92 -9.12
N GLU A 233 18.10 9.60 -8.06
CA GLU A 233 18.14 8.25 -7.50
C GLU A 233 16.84 7.87 -6.78
N LEU A 234 16.08 8.87 -6.35
CA LEU A 234 14.73 8.66 -5.83
C LEU A 234 13.82 8.14 -6.95
N ARG A 235 13.40 6.88 -6.87
CA ARG A 235 12.62 6.23 -7.93
C ARG A 235 11.18 5.96 -7.53
N THR A 236 10.97 4.98 -6.66
CA THR A 236 9.64 4.57 -6.21
C THR A 236 9.11 5.50 -5.13
N SER A 237 9.98 5.93 -4.24
CA SER A 237 9.67 6.79 -3.09
C SER A 237 9.04 8.13 -3.49
N VAL A 238 9.55 8.80 -4.53
CA VAL A 238 8.98 10.06 -5.03
C VAL A 238 7.60 9.92 -5.69
N GLN A 239 7.15 8.70 -5.95
CA GLN A 239 5.78 8.47 -6.45
C GLN A 239 4.72 8.60 -5.34
N GLY A 240 5.15 8.71 -4.07
CA GLY A 240 4.28 8.96 -2.95
C GLY A 240 3.56 10.30 -3.07
N ILE A 241 2.28 10.31 -2.73
CA ILE A 241 1.47 11.54 -2.71
C ILE A 241 2.07 12.48 -1.67
N GLY A 242 2.22 13.75 -2.03
CA GLY A 242 2.90 14.77 -1.25
C GLY A 242 4.33 14.99 -1.73
N TYR A 243 5.10 13.94 -2.00
CA TYR A 243 6.49 14.07 -2.44
C TYR A 243 6.59 14.60 -3.87
N LYS A 244 5.87 13.99 -4.80
CA LYS A 244 5.84 14.43 -6.19
C LYS A 244 5.35 15.87 -6.31
N GLU A 245 4.24 16.20 -5.67
CA GLU A 245 3.63 17.52 -5.74
C GLU A 245 4.56 18.61 -5.16
N VAL A 246 5.28 18.30 -4.08
CA VAL A 246 6.26 19.22 -3.50
C VAL A 246 7.48 19.38 -4.42
N ILE A 247 7.98 18.32 -5.06
CA ILE A 247 9.07 18.44 -6.05
C ILE A 247 8.65 19.32 -7.23
N ASP A 248 7.45 19.10 -7.75
CA ASP A 248 6.90 19.92 -8.85
C ASP A 248 6.77 21.40 -8.44
N TYR A 249 6.36 21.68 -7.19
CA TYR A 249 6.32 23.03 -6.61
C TYR A 249 7.73 23.64 -6.50
N LEU A 250 8.71 22.90 -6.00
CA LEU A 250 10.10 23.36 -5.89
C LEU A 250 10.72 23.68 -7.27
N ASN A 251 10.24 22.99 -8.31
CA ASN A 251 10.63 23.24 -9.71
C ASN A 251 9.80 24.37 -10.37
N GLY A 252 8.94 25.08 -9.63
CA GLY A 252 8.17 26.22 -10.11
C GLY A 252 6.98 25.88 -10.99
N MET A 253 6.50 24.63 -10.97
CA MET A 253 5.36 24.19 -11.78
C MET A 253 4.00 24.64 -11.21
N TYR A 254 3.93 24.95 -9.92
CA TYR A 254 2.71 25.36 -9.21
C TYR A 254 3.02 26.45 -8.18
N SER A 255 1.98 27.22 -7.78
CA SER A 255 2.03 27.98 -6.53
C SER A 255 1.95 27.03 -5.33
N LYS A 256 2.27 27.55 -4.15
CA LYS A 256 2.15 26.77 -2.91
C LYS A 256 0.70 26.33 -2.66
N GLU A 257 -0.25 27.20 -2.93
CA GLU A 257 -1.67 26.96 -2.78
C GLU A 257 -2.16 25.85 -3.72
N GLU A 258 -1.73 25.89 -4.98
CA GLU A 258 -2.05 24.84 -5.97
C GLU A 258 -1.47 23.49 -5.59
N MET A 259 -0.23 23.47 -5.10
CA MET A 259 0.41 22.26 -4.57
C MET A 259 -0.41 21.66 -3.43
N ILE A 260 -0.81 22.47 -2.45
CA ILE A 260 -1.60 21.99 -1.28
C ILE A 260 -2.92 21.38 -1.74
N GLU A 261 -3.67 22.08 -2.58
CA GLU A 261 -4.95 21.56 -3.09
C GLU A 261 -4.77 20.28 -3.91
N LYS A 262 -3.67 20.17 -4.65
CA LYS A 262 -3.34 18.97 -5.42
C LYS A 262 -3.03 17.78 -4.51
N ILE A 263 -2.24 17.98 -3.45
CA ILE A 263 -1.97 16.93 -2.45
C ILE A 263 -3.28 16.45 -1.80
N LYS A 264 -4.14 17.38 -1.35
CA LYS A 264 -5.46 17.05 -0.77
C LYS A 264 -6.32 16.26 -1.75
N MET A 265 -6.40 16.71 -3.00
CA MET A 265 -7.18 16.04 -4.05
C MET A 265 -6.66 14.63 -4.34
N GLU A 266 -5.36 14.45 -4.55
CA GLU A 266 -4.79 13.13 -4.86
C GLU A 266 -4.90 12.17 -3.67
N THR A 267 -4.79 12.67 -2.43
CA THR A 267 -5.00 11.86 -1.22
C THR A 267 -6.47 11.41 -1.12
N ARG A 268 -7.45 12.26 -1.41
CA ARG A 268 -8.87 11.87 -1.47
C ARG A 268 -9.13 10.82 -2.57
N ARG A 269 -8.51 10.98 -3.74
CA ARG A 269 -8.58 9.98 -4.83
C ARG A 269 -7.95 8.65 -4.42
N TYR A 270 -6.83 8.70 -3.71
CA TYR A 270 -6.17 7.50 -3.20
C TYR A 270 -7.05 6.78 -2.18
N ALA A 271 -7.64 7.49 -1.22
CA ALA A 271 -8.57 6.90 -0.26
C ALA A 271 -9.78 6.22 -0.94
N LYS A 272 -10.33 6.82 -2.00
CA LYS A 272 -11.38 6.20 -2.81
C LYS A 272 -10.91 4.91 -3.48
N ARG A 273 -9.68 4.88 -4.03
CA ARG A 273 -9.10 3.68 -4.63
C ARG A 273 -8.91 2.58 -3.58
N GLN A 274 -8.43 2.91 -2.38
CA GLN A 274 -8.28 1.97 -1.27
C GLN A 274 -9.61 1.31 -0.89
N LEU A 275 -10.66 2.10 -0.68
CA LEU A 275 -12.01 1.57 -0.38
C LEU A 275 -12.55 0.68 -1.50
N THR A 276 -12.35 1.08 -2.76
CA THR A 276 -12.75 0.27 -3.93
C THR A 276 -12.02 -1.07 -3.96
N TRP A 277 -10.76 -1.08 -3.53
CA TRP A 277 -9.97 -2.31 -3.44
C TRP A 277 -10.49 -3.22 -2.34
N PHE A 278 -10.65 -2.71 -1.13
CA PHE A 278 -11.06 -3.51 0.03
C PHE A 278 -12.49 -4.07 -0.12
N ARG A 279 -13.39 -3.36 -0.79
CA ARG A 279 -14.75 -3.88 -1.08
C ARG A 279 -14.78 -5.15 -1.93
N LYS A 280 -13.67 -5.51 -2.57
CA LYS A 280 -13.54 -6.73 -3.37
C LYS A 280 -13.06 -7.94 -2.58
N ILE A 281 -12.65 -7.75 -1.33
CA ILE A 281 -12.19 -8.83 -0.46
C ILE A 281 -13.43 -9.55 0.09
N PRO A 282 -13.61 -10.85 -0.22
CA PRO A 282 -14.70 -11.63 0.33
C PRO A 282 -14.62 -11.72 1.85
N ASN A 283 -15.77 -11.78 2.50
CA ASN A 283 -15.88 -11.96 3.96
C ASN A 283 -15.14 -10.93 4.81
N ILE A 284 -14.85 -9.75 4.24
CA ILE A 284 -14.26 -8.66 5.01
C ILE A 284 -15.28 -8.12 6.03
N ILE A 285 -14.84 -7.93 7.26
CA ILE A 285 -15.66 -7.37 8.34
C ILE A 285 -15.42 -5.87 8.39
N TRP A 286 -16.50 -5.10 8.22
CA TRP A 286 -16.41 -3.64 8.23
C TRP A 286 -16.55 -3.09 9.63
N ILE A 287 -15.61 -2.22 10.01
CA ILE A 287 -15.55 -1.53 11.31
C ILE A 287 -16.00 -0.09 11.13
N ASP A 288 -16.82 0.42 12.05
CA ASP A 288 -17.19 1.83 12.05
C ASP A 288 -16.02 2.71 12.51
N GLY A 289 -15.48 3.51 11.59
CA GLY A 289 -14.38 4.45 11.87
C GLY A 289 -14.78 5.67 12.72
N LEU A 290 -16.05 5.82 13.06
CA LEU A 290 -16.57 6.83 14.00
C LEU A 290 -16.91 6.22 15.36
N GLY A 291 -16.99 4.90 15.45
CA GLY A 291 -17.26 4.18 16.67
C GLY A 291 -16.14 4.32 17.71
N ASN A 292 -16.45 3.97 18.93
CA ASN A 292 -15.46 3.92 20.00
C ASN A 292 -14.37 2.88 19.67
N VAL A 293 -13.10 3.24 19.91
CA VAL A 293 -11.97 2.35 19.60
C VAL A 293 -12.08 1.04 20.39
N GLN A 294 -12.50 1.09 21.66
CA GLN A 294 -12.63 -0.09 22.50
C GLN A 294 -13.74 -1.05 22.02
N ASP A 295 -14.85 -0.50 21.53
CA ASP A 295 -15.94 -1.30 20.95
C ASP A 295 -15.46 -2.00 19.66
N ASN A 296 -14.68 -1.29 18.85
CA ASN A 296 -14.06 -1.86 17.65
C ASN A 296 -13.03 -2.95 17.99
N VAL A 297 -12.24 -2.79 19.05
CA VAL A 297 -11.33 -3.82 19.56
C VAL A 297 -12.13 -5.05 20.00
N ASN A 298 -13.19 -4.86 20.77
CA ASN A 298 -14.04 -5.97 21.25
C ASN A 298 -14.71 -6.70 20.07
N LEU A 299 -15.14 -6.00 19.04
CA LEU A 299 -15.65 -6.60 17.81
C LEU A 299 -14.59 -7.46 17.13
N ILE A 300 -13.35 -6.96 16.99
CA ILE A 300 -12.25 -7.72 16.39
C ILE A 300 -11.97 -8.99 17.20
N LEU A 301 -11.90 -8.90 18.53
CA LEU A 301 -11.65 -10.06 19.41
C LEU A 301 -12.72 -11.12 19.22
N LYS A 302 -13.99 -10.73 19.23
CA LYS A 302 -15.13 -11.62 19.04
C LYS A 302 -15.08 -12.32 17.68
N GLU A 303 -14.99 -11.54 16.61
CA GLU A 303 -15.04 -12.06 15.25
C GLU A 303 -13.77 -12.85 14.84
N ALA A 304 -12.65 -12.56 15.45
CA ALA A 304 -11.42 -13.33 15.29
C ALA A 304 -11.31 -14.50 16.28
N GLU A 305 -12.26 -14.65 17.20
CA GLU A 305 -12.24 -15.69 18.27
C GLU A 305 -10.91 -15.66 19.04
N LEU A 306 -10.50 -14.49 19.49
CA LEU A 306 -9.31 -14.27 20.30
C LEU A 306 -9.70 -13.97 21.74
N ASN A 307 -8.87 -14.46 22.68
CA ASN A 307 -9.00 -14.14 24.09
C ASN A 307 -8.17 -12.89 24.41
N GLU A 308 -8.57 -12.19 25.47
CA GLU A 308 -7.75 -11.16 26.09
C GLU A 308 -6.59 -11.82 26.85
N ASN A 309 -5.40 -11.23 26.77
CA ASN A 309 -4.24 -11.65 27.58
C ASN A 309 -4.25 -10.95 28.93
#